data_413568b845f19d2067ea41fe7cd813bb
#
_entry.id   413568b845f19d2067ea41fe7cd813bb
#
_cell.length_a   1.000
_cell.length_b   1.000
_cell.length_c   1.000
_cell.angle_alpha   90.00
_cell.angle_beta   90.00
_cell.angle_gamma   90.00
#
_symmetry.space_group_name_H-M   'P 1'
#
loop_
_entity.id
_entity.type
_entity.pdbx_description
1 polymer ?
#
loop_
_entity_poly.entity_id
_entity_poly.type
_entity_poly.pdbx_seq_one_letter_code
_entity_poly.pdbx_strand_id
1 'polypeptide(L)'
;MGDRSFRLSFSPQRHGSLECVNRKKQPVEKYERGTRSYTMSHIRGKDTKIEVLVRSYLFRKGLRFRKNDKRYPGHPDVVLPKYHAIVFVNGCFWHMHEGCSKHSMPKSNVEFWQAKLLRNHNRDIAQRAKLEAAGWRVITVWECELTKAVRDERLVRLYEQIVEGDADSAE
;
A
#
# COMPACT_ATOMS: atom_id res chain seq x y z
N MET A 1 -50.26 -74.31 -15.08
CA MET A 1 -49.58 -73.32 -15.94
C MET A 1 -49.96 -72.00 -15.36
N GLY A 2 -49.11 -71.41 -14.52
CA GLY A 2 -49.35 -70.17 -13.80
C GLY A 2 -48.03 -69.46 -13.56
N ASP A 3 -47.80 -68.49 -14.38
CA ASP A 3 -46.62 -67.70 -14.34
C ASP A 3 -46.76 -66.63 -13.22
N ARG A 4 -45.87 -66.64 -12.23
CA ARG A 4 -45.81 -65.67 -11.17
C ARG A 4 -44.67 -64.68 -11.47
N SER A 5 -45.02 -63.61 -12.13
CA SER A 5 -44.07 -62.49 -12.30
C SER A 5 -43.83 -61.76 -10.97
N PHE A 6 -42.60 -61.90 -10.50
CA PHE A 6 -42.06 -61.20 -9.33
C PHE A 6 -41.78 -59.80 -9.70
N ARG A 7 -42.53 -58.79 -9.18
CA ARG A 7 -42.19 -57.35 -9.29
C ARG A 7 -41.25 -57.01 -8.19
N LEU A 8 -39.99 -56.72 -8.55
CA LEU A 8 -39.02 -56.06 -7.69
C LEU A 8 -39.31 -54.55 -7.65
N SER A 9 -39.73 -54.04 -6.50
CA SER A 9 -39.89 -52.64 -6.24
C SER A 9 -38.50 -52.04 -5.96
N PHE A 10 -38.04 -51.24 -6.89
CA PHE A 10 -36.79 -50.45 -6.74
C PHE A 10 -37.15 -49.14 -6.05
N SER A 11 -36.70 -48.93 -4.80
CA SER A 11 -36.74 -47.64 -4.11
C SER A 11 -35.54 -46.80 -4.53
N PRO A 12 -35.71 -45.55 -4.97
CA PRO A 12 -34.56 -44.70 -5.26
C PRO A 12 -33.91 -44.23 -3.94
N GLN A 13 -32.66 -44.62 -3.73
CA GLN A 13 -31.84 -44.08 -2.68
C GLN A 13 -31.56 -42.60 -2.98
N ARG A 14 -31.89 -41.73 -2.03
CA ARG A 14 -31.55 -40.31 -2.07
C ARG A 14 -30.03 -40.15 -2.01
N HIS A 15 -29.45 -39.71 -3.10
CA HIS A 15 -28.06 -39.21 -3.09
C HIS A 15 -28.00 -37.98 -2.20
N GLY A 16 -27.30 -38.08 -1.08
CA GLY A 16 -26.92 -36.96 -0.25
C GLY A 16 -26.07 -36.02 -1.05
N SER A 17 -26.51 -34.78 -1.15
CA SER A 17 -25.74 -33.66 -1.71
C SER A 17 -24.44 -33.50 -0.90
N LEU A 18 -23.32 -33.80 -1.52
CA LEU A 18 -22.01 -33.42 -1.02
C LEU A 18 -21.92 -31.90 -1.10
N GLU A 19 -22.24 -31.23 0.02
CA GLU A 19 -21.89 -29.81 0.17
C GLU A 19 -20.38 -29.68 0.08
N CYS A 20 -19.90 -29.12 -1.04
CA CYS A 20 -18.54 -28.65 -1.21
C CYS A 20 -18.29 -27.49 -0.26
N VAL A 21 -17.92 -27.80 0.98
CA VAL A 21 -17.45 -26.80 1.95
C VAL A 21 -16.13 -26.26 1.41
N ASN A 22 -16.22 -25.10 0.79
CA ASN A 22 -15.07 -24.35 0.28
C ASN A 22 -14.27 -23.82 1.49
N ARG A 23 -13.49 -24.71 2.12
CA ARG A 23 -12.54 -24.35 3.18
C ARG A 23 -11.46 -23.48 2.55
N LYS A 24 -11.63 -22.18 2.63
CA LYS A 24 -10.52 -21.25 2.41
C LYS A 24 -9.37 -21.70 3.29
N LYS A 25 -8.30 -22.23 2.67
CA LYS A 25 -7.07 -22.60 3.38
C LYS A 25 -6.61 -21.38 4.14
N GLN A 26 -6.66 -21.41 5.47
CA GLN A 26 -6.08 -20.37 6.29
C GLN A 26 -4.57 -20.31 5.96
N PRO A 27 -4.01 -19.13 5.70
CA PRO A 27 -2.59 -19.03 5.43
C PRO A 27 -1.83 -19.54 6.65
N VAL A 28 -0.96 -20.51 6.44
CA VAL A 28 -0.06 -21.01 7.49
C VAL A 28 0.86 -19.83 7.84
N GLU A 29 0.77 -19.33 9.07
CA GLU A 29 1.63 -18.26 9.53
C GLU A 29 3.08 -18.76 9.57
N LYS A 30 3.92 -18.20 8.70
CA LYS A 30 5.33 -18.57 8.57
C LYS A 30 6.16 -18.22 9.81
N TYR A 31 5.68 -17.30 10.62
CA TYR A 31 6.39 -16.75 11.78
C TYR A 31 5.51 -16.79 13.01
N GLU A 32 6.13 -17.04 14.16
CA GLU A 32 5.47 -17.06 15.46
C GLU A 32 4.97 -15.66 15.86
N ARG A 33 3.72 -15.59 16.36
CA ARG A 33 3.11 -14.35 16.85
C ARG A 33 3.92 -13.74 17.99
N GLY A 34 4.05 -12.42 18.00
CA GLY A 34 4.83 -11.69 19.00
C GLY A 34 6.31 -11.56 18.65
N THR A 35 6.81 -12.28 17.64
CA THR A 35 8.18 -12.08 17.15
C THR A 35 8.28 -10.87 16.23
N ARG A 36 9.50 -10.30 16.14
CA ARG A 36 9.78 -9.22 15.17
C ARG A 36 9.53 -9.65 13.73
N SER A 37 9.87 -10.88 13.38
CA SER A 37 9.63 -11.44 12.05
C SER A 37 8.16 -11.50 11.73
N TYR A 38 7.31 -11.87 12.68
CA TYR A 38 5.86 -11.81 12.54
C TYR A 38 5.38 -10.39 12.28
N THR A 39 5.80 -9.43 13.12
CA THR A 39 5.44 -8.01 12.94
C THR A 39 5.84 -7.50 11.56
N MET A 40 7.07 -7.79 11.13
CA MET A 40 7.59 -7.35 9.82
C MET A 40 6.85 -7.98 8.64
N SER A 41 6.41 -9.24 8.74
CA SER A 41 5.63 -9.92 7.69
C SER A 41 4.21 -9.35 7.53
N HIS A 42 3.69 -8.68 8.56
CA HIS A 42 2.34 -8.08 8.57
C HIS A 42 2.32 -6.59 8.25
N ILE A 43 3.49 -5.97 8.00
CA ILE A 43 3.55 -4.58 7.54
C ILE A 43 2.94 -4.50 6.13
N ARG A 44 1.91 -3.69 5.99
CA ARG A 44 1.27 -3.45 4.70
C ARG A 44 2.17 -2.61 3.82
N GLY A 45 2.38 -3.03 2.58
CA GLY A 45 3.13 -2.28 1.57
C GLY A 45 2.29 -1.27 0.78
N LYS A 46 0.99 -1.14 1.10
CA LYS A 46 0.04 -0.20 0.47
C LYS A 46 -1.17 0.02 1.36
N ASP A 47 -1.87 1.12 1.15
CA ASP A 47 -3.03 1.54 1.94
C ASP A 47 -2.70 1.57 3.45
N THR A 48 -1.52 2.07 3.76
CA THR A 48 -1.08 2.31 5.14
C THR A 48 -1.93 3.41 5.80
N LYS A 49 -1.90 3.48 7.13
CA LYS A 49 -2.66 4.50 7.87
C LYS A 49 -2.31 5.93 7.45
N ILE A 50 -1.02 6.19 7.18
CA ILE A 50 -0.54 7.51 6.77
C ILE A 50 -0.96 7.86 5.33
N GLU A 51 -0.90 6.91 4.40
CA GLU A 51 -1.41 7.10 3.03
C GLU A 51 -2.91 7.38 3.01
N VAL A 52 -3.70 6.61 3.79
CA VAL A 52 -5.14 6.83 3.91
C VAL A 52 -5.45 8.19 4.51
N LEU A 53 -4.68 8.63 5.52
CA LEU A 53 -4.81 9.96 6.13
C LEU A 53 -4.62 11.07 5.09
N VAL A 54 -3.52 11.03 4.34
CA VAL A 54 -3.21 12.01 3.30
C VAL A 54 -4.30 12.02 2.21
N ARG A 55 -4.66 10.85 1.68
CA ARG A 55 -5.70 10.73 0.65
C ARG A 55 -7.06 11.24 1.12
N SER A 56 -7.46 10.93 2.35
CA SER A 56 -8.73 11.40 2.94
C SER A 56 -8.75 12.91 3.10
N TYR A 57 -7.63 13.51 3.49
CA TYR A 57 -7.51 14.96 3.60
C TYR A 57 -7.64 15.64 2.23
N LEU A 58 -6.87 15.21 1.24
CA LEU A 58 -6.89 15.77 -0.11
C LEU A 58 -8.27 15.62 -0.76
N PHE A 59 -8.93 14.47 -0.57
CA PHE A 59 -10.27 14.24 -1.08
C PHE A 59 -11.31 15.20 -0.46
N ARG A 60 -11.25 15.43 0.87
CA ARG A 60 -12.11 16.40 1.56
C ARG A 60 -11.89 17.85 1.09
N LYS A 61 -10.66 18.16 0.68
CA LYS A 61 -10.32 19.46 0.06
C LYS A 61 -10.77 19.57 -1.39
N GLY A 62 -11.51 18.58 -1.90
CA GLY A 62 -12.06 18.60 -3.26
C GLY A 62 -11.11 18.09 -4.34
N LEU A 63 -9.89 17.67 -4.01
CA LEU A 63 -8.96 17.13 -5.00
C LEU A 63 -9.39 15.74 -5.48
N ARG A 64 -9.25 15.51 -6.77
CA ARG A 64 -9.46 14.20 -7.39
C ARG A 64 -8.14 13.65 -7.87
N PHE A 65 -7.84 12.41 -7.50
CA PHE A 65 -6.55 11.76 -7.73
C PHE A 65 -6.71 10.27 -8.05
N ARG A 66 -5.66 9.69 -8.60
CA ARG A 66 -5.50 8.24 -8.75
C ARG A 66 -4.56 7.73 -7.66
N LYS A 67 -4.88 6.58 -7.06
CA LYS A 67 -4.08 5.97 -6.01
C LYS A 67 -3.27 4.79 -6.55
N ASN A 68 -2.03 4.63 -6.06
CA ASN A 68 -1.15 3.48 -6.36
C ASN A 68 -1.10 3.18 -7.88
N ASP A 69 -0.93 4.20 -8.69
CA ASP A 69 -1.04 4.10 -10.15
C ASP A 69 0.23 3.48 -10.75
N LYS A 70 0.11 2.25 -11.22
CA LYS A 70 1.22 1.45 -11.76
C LYS A 70 1.79 1.97 -13.09
N ARG A 71 1.14 2.92 -13.75
CA ARG A 71 1.63 3.53 -14.99
C ARG A 71 2.81 4.46 -14.75
N TYR A 72 3.00 4.90 -13.51
CA TYR A 72 4.07 5.81 -13.12
C TYR A 72 5.20 5.07 -12.37
N PRO A 73 6.47 5.45 -12.60
CA PRO A 73 7.59 4.94 -11.82
C PRO A 73 7.34 5.07 -10.32
N GLY A 74 7.64 4.03 -9.55
CA GLY A 74 7.47 4.01 -8.10
C GLY A 74 6.05 3.77 -7.60
N HIS A 75 5.05 3.66 -8.48
CA HIS A 75 3.64 3.46 -8.11
C HIS A 75 3.16 4.47 -7.06
N PRO A 76 3.15 5.76 -7.38
CA PRO A 76 2.88 6.84 -6.43
C PRO A 76 1.58 6.65 -5.65
N ASP A 77 1.57 7.05 -4.39
CA ASP A 77 0.40 6.93 -3.51
C ASP A 77 -0.76 7.81 -3.95
N VAL A 78 -0.42 8.97 -4.55
CA VAL A 78 -1.37 9.94 -5.09
C VAL A 78 -0.84 10.52 -6.39
N VAL A 79 -1.64 10.47 -7.45
CA VAL A 79 -1.36 11.12 -8.74
C VAL A 79 -2.47 12.11 -9.04
N LEU A 80 -2.13 13.37 -9.22
CA LEU A 80 -3.06 14.47 -9.50
C LEU A 80 -2.81 15.02 -10.92
N PRO A 81 -3.42 14.46 -11.95
CA PRO A 81 -3.15 14.88 -13.34
C PRO A 81 -3.50 16.34 -13.59
N LYS A 82 -4.56 16.86 -12.98
CA LYS A 82 -4.98 18.26 -13.13
C LYS A 82 -3.89 19.25 -12.66
N TYR A 83 -3.10 18.86 -11.67
CA TYR A 83 -2.08 19.71 -11.04
C TYR A 83 -0.66 19.32 -11.46
N HIS A 84 -0.48 18.38 -12.39
CA HIS A 84 0.81 17.81 -12.75
C HIS A 84 1.67 17.41 -11.53
N ALA A 85 1.00 16.95 -10.46
CA ALA A 85 1.62 16.65 -9.17
C ALA A 85 1.49 15.18 -8.79
N ILE A 86 2.55 14.66 -8.20
CA ILE A 86 2.66 13.29 -7.68
C ILE A 86 3.08 13.36 -6.23
N VAL A 87 2.42 12.59 -5.35
CA VAL A 87 2.76 12.53 -3.93
C VAL A 87 3.16 11.12 -3.55
N PHE A 88 4.32 10.99 -2.92
CA PHE A 88 4.77 9.81 -2.21
C PHE A 88 4.62 10.02 -0.70
N VAL A 89 4.08 9.01 0.00
CA VAL A 89 3.93 9.02 1.45
C VAL A 89 4.88 7.99 2.05
N ASN A 90 6.05 8.44 2.44
CA ASN A 90 7.16 7.58 2.78
C ASN A 90 7.27 7.29 4.29
N GLY A 91 7.38 6.01 4.65
CA GLY A 91 7.78 5.58 5.99
C GLY A 91 9.27 5.87 6.23
N CYS A 92 9.59 6.57 7.32
CA CYS A 92 10.95 7.04 7.59
C CYS A 92 12.01 5.93 7.60
N PHE A 93 11.68 4.77 8.15
CA PHE A 93 12.59 3.62 8.18
C PHE A 93 12.86 3.04 6.78
N TRP A 94 11.80 2.83 6.00
CA TRP A 94 11.91 2.11 4.72
C TRP A 94 12.59 2.89 3.61
N HIS A 95 12.54 4.23 3.69
CA HIS A 95 13.04 5.15 2.68
C HIS A 95 14.22 5.99 3.16
N MET A 96 14.87 5.57 4.28
CA MET A 96 16.08 6.19 4.83
C MET A 96 15.94 7.71 5.02
N HIS A 97 14.92 8.14 5.78
CA HIS A 97 14.74 9.57 6.05
C HIS A 97 15.88 10.09 6.92
N GLU A 98 16.77 10.87 6.33
CA GLU A 98 17.95 11.41 6.99
C GLU A 98 17.59 12.36 8.13
N GLY A 99 18.38 12.35 9.20
CA GLY A 99 18.18 13.20 10.38
C GLY A 99 16.93 12.88 11.21
N CYS A 100 16.19 11.83 10.88
CA CYS A 100 14.94 11.46 11.55
C CYS A 100 15.14 10.39 12.62
N SER A 101 14.67 10.65 13.84
CA SER A 101 14.74 9.68 14.96
C SER A 101 13.97 8.37 14.68
N LYS A 102 12.99 8.37 13.78
CA LYS A 102 12.28 7.16 13.36
C LYS A 102 13.08 6.29 12.37
N HIS A 103 14.16 6.82 11.81
CA HIS A 103 15.11 6.06 10.99
C HIS A 103 16.22 5.52 11.88
N SER A 104 15.99 4.41 12.59
CA SER A 104 17.00 3.73 13.39
C SER A 104 17.35 2.38 12.80
N MET A 105 18.65 2.13 12.59
CA MET A 105 19.13 0.85 12.07
C MET A 105 18.86 -0.27 13.07
N PRO A 106 18.33 -1.43 12.64
CA PRO A 106 18.17 -2.60 13.51
C PRO A 106 19.50 -3.09 14.06
N LYS A 107 19.51 -3.52 15.32
CA LYS A 107 20.73 -4.07 15.98
C LYS A 107 21.12 -5.47 15.48
N SER A 108 20.19 -6.20 14.85
CA SER A 108 20.41 -7.53 14.29
C SER A 108 20.31 -7.52 12.76
N ASN A 109 21.07 -8.39 12.09
CA ASN A 109 21.12 -8.48 10.63
C ASN A 109 21.40 -7.12 9.96
N VAL A 110 22.34 -6.37 10.51
CA VAL A 110 22.65 -4.98 10.10
C VAL A 110 22.99 -4.92 8.61
N GLU A 111 23.86 -5.78 8.12
CA GLU A 111 24.26 -5.81 6.68
C GLU A 111 23.06 -6.03 5.76
N PHE A 112 22.20 -6.97 6.08
CA PHE A 112 20.99 -7.22 5.32
C PHE A 112 20.09 -5.97 5.24
N TRP A 113 19.87 -5.32 6.38
CA TRP A 113 19.03 -4.13 6.43
C TRP A 113 19.68 -2.96 5.71
N GLN A 114 20.96 -2.75 5.89
CA GLN A 114 21.70 -1.68 5.20
C GLN A 114 21.61 -1.86 3.68
N ALA A 115 21.91 -3.05 3.17
CA ALA A 115 21.81 -3.33 1.74
C ALA A 115 20.37 -3.15 1.19
N LYS A 116 19.36 -3.58 1.97
CA LYS A 116 17.96 -3.47 1.58
C LYS A 116 17.48 -2.01 1.56
N LEU A 117 17.79 -1.25 2.59
CA LEU A 117 17.37 0.15 2.71
C LEU A 117 18.08 1.03 1.66
N LEU A 118 19.39 0.81 1.45
CA LEU A 118 20.15 1.53 0.42
C LEU A 118 19.58 1.24 -0.98
N ARG A 119 19.21 0.00 -1.27
CA ARG A 119 18.56 -0.36 -2.55
C ARG A 119 17.22 0.36 -2.70
N ASN A 120 16.42 0.46 -1.65
CA ASN A 120 15.16 1.21 -1.70
C ASN A 120 15.43 2.69 -1.98
N HIS A 121 16.35 3.30 -1.23
CA HIS A 121 16.72 4.70 -1.38
C HIS A 121 17.19 5.04 -2.80
N ASN A 122 18.13 4.27 -3.35
CA ASN A 122 18.63 4.48 -4.71
C ASN A 122 17.53 4.31 -5.77
N ARG A 123 16.63 3.34 -5.58
CA ARG A 123 15.48 3.16 -6.44
C ARG A 123 14.54 4.36 -6.38
N ASP A 124 14.27 4.90 -5.19
CA ASP A 124 13.36 6.03 -5.00
C ASP A 124 13.93 7.29 -5.66
N ILE A 125 15.23 7.54 -5.55
CA ILE A 125 15.92 8.64 -6.26
C ILE A 125 15.75 8.49 -7.78
N ALA A 126 16.04 7.30 -8.31
CA ALA A 126 15.93 7.05 -9.75
C ALA A 126 14.50 7.19 -10.28
N GLN A 127 13.50 6.77 -9.49
CA GLN A 127 12.10 6.89 -9.85
C GLN A 127 11.63 8.34 -9.82
N ARG A 128 12.05 9.10 -8.80
CA ARG A 128 11.78 10.53 -8.69
C ARG A 128 12.35 11.28 -9.89
N ALA A 129 13.62 11.07 -10.21
CA ALA A 129 14.28 11.73 -11.34
C ALA A 129 13.55 11.46 -12.68
N LYS A 130 13.04 10.23 -12.89
CA LYS A 130 12.25 9.90 -14.08
C LYS A 130 10.93 10.66 -14.15
N LEU A 131 10.27 10.85 -13.01
CA LEU A 131 9.01 11.59 -12.94
C LEU A 131 9.24 13.09 -13.17
N GLU A 132 10.25 13.65 -12.55
CA GLU A 132 10.64 15.06 -12.72
C GLU A 132 11.06 15.34 -14.18
N ALA A 133 11.84 14.46 -14.81
CA ALA A 133 12.18 14.54 -16.22
C ALA A 133 10.96 14.43 -17.15
N ALA A 134 9.89 13.78 -16.72
CA ALA A 134 8.61 13.73 -17.42
C ALA A 134 7.67 14.93 -17.11
N GLY A 135 8.16 15.97 -16.45
CA GLY A 135 7.43 17.20 -16.13
C GLY A 135 6.53 17.11 -14.90
N TRP A 136 6.64 16.05 -14.10
CA TRP A 136 5.83 15.91 -12.88
C TRP A 136 6.51 16.61 -11.70
N ARG A 137 5.74 17.36 -10.93
CA ARG A 137 6.16 17.84 -9.62
C ARG A 137 6.03 16.70 -8.61
N VAL A 138 7.14 16.30 -8.01
CA VAL A 138 7.18 15.19 -7.06
C VAL A 138 7.29 15.72 -5.64
N ILE A 139 6.26 15.47 -4.84
CA ILE A 139 6.16 15.87 -3.45
C ILE A 139 6.31 14.65 -2.57
N THR A 140 7.22 14.69 -1.60
CA THR A 140 7.37 13.63 -0.60
C THR A 140 6.82 14.09 0.74
N VAL A 141 6.00 13.25 1.36
CA VAL A 141 5.47 13.42 2.71
C VAL A 141 6.01 12.31 3.58
N TRP A 142 6.67 12.68 4.67
CA TRP A 142 7.28 11.71 5.57
C TRP A 142 6.37 11.33 6.73
N GLU A 143 6.48 10.08 7.19
CA GLU A 143 5.72 9.57 8.33
C GLU A 143 5.90 10.42 9.61
N CYS A 144 7.09 10.95 9.86
CA CYS A 144 7.35 11.81 11.03
C CYS A 144 6.59 13.13 10.98
N GLU A 145 6.33 13.65 9.77
CA GLU A 145 5.54 14.88 9.54
C GLU A 145 4.03 14.67 9.73
N LEU A 146 3.59 13.41 9.86
CA LEU A 146 2.18 13.04 10.02
C LEU A 146 1.83 12.59 11.47
N THR A 147 2.66 12.96 12.44
CA THR A 147 2.36 12.77 13.86
C THR A 147 1.23 13.73 14.30
N LYS A 148 0.51 13.38 15.37
CA LYS A 148 -0.64 14.17 15.85
C LYS A 148 -0.30 15.65 16.09
N ALA A 149 0.93 15.95 16.46
CA ALA A 149 1.37 17.31 16.80
C ALA A 149 1.51 18.23 15.57
N VAL A 150 1.95 17.68 14.42
CA VAL A 150 2.35 18.51 13.26
C VAL A 150 1.60 18.19 11.96
N ARG A 151 0.82 17.10 11.96
CA ARG A 151 0.17 16.60 10.74
C ARG A 151 -0.79 17.60 10.10
N ASP A 152 -1.50 18.37 10.91
CA ASP A 152 -2.56 19.25 10.39
C ASP A 152 -1.92 20.42 9.62
N GLU A 153 -0.84 21.00 10.14
CA GLU A 153 -0.02 22.00 9.44
C GLU A 153 0.63 21.40 8.18
N ARG A 154 1.20 20.21 8.29
CA ARG A 154 1.82 19.53 7.14
C ARG A 154 0.84 19.24 6.01
N LEU A 155 -0.39 18.84 6.35
CA LEU A 155 -1.45 18.56 5.38
C LEU A 155 -1.94 19.83 4.69
N VAL A 156 -2.02 20.95 5.40
CA VAL A 156 -2.33 22.27 4.81
C VAL A 156 -1.24 22.63 3.81
N ARG A 157 0.03 22.59 4.22
CA ARG A 157 1.18 22.87 3.35
C ARG A 157 1.22 21.94 2.11
N LEU A 158 0.88 20.67 2.27
CA LEU A 158 0.78 19.75 1.15
C LEU A 158 -0.29 20.18 0.12
N TYR A 159 -1.44 20.61 0.61
CA TYR A 159 -2.51 21.12 -0.25
C TYR A 159 -2.07 22.36 -1.03
N GLU A 160 -1.46 23.33 -0.35
CA GLU A 160 -0.89 24.53 -0.96
C GLU A 160 0.17 24.20 -2.01
N GLN A 161 1.15 23.34 -1.68
CA GLN A 161 2.15 22.86 -2.63
C GLN A 161 1.55 22.20 -3.89
N ILE A 162 0.39 21.55 -3.78
CA ILE A 162 -0.28 20.95 -4.93
C ILE A 162 -0.96 22.03 -5.78
N VAL A 163 -1.67 22.96 -5.15
CA VAL A 163 -2.55 23.92 -5.83
C VAL A 163 -1.75 25.12 -6.35
N GLU A 164 -0.87 25.71 -5.54
CA GLU A 164 -0.11 26.91 -5.87
C GLU A 164 1.02 26.64 -6.87
N GLY A 165 1.60 25.45 -6.83
CA GLY A 165 2.60 25.10 -7.82
C GLY A 165 2.07 25.00 -9.26
N ASP A 166 0.76 25.13 -9.47
CA ASP A 166 0.13 25.27 -10.80
C ASP A 166 0.17 26.74 -11.30
N ALA A 167 0.37 27.70 -10.38
CA ALA A 167 0.39 29.12 -10.73
C ALA A 167 1.66 29.52 -11.52
N ASP A 168 2.78 28.84 -11.22
CA ASP A 168 4.08 29.13 -11.89
C ASP A 168 4.25 28.41 -13.24
N SER A 169 3.31 27.54 -13.62
CA SER A 169 3.37 26.74 -14.87
C SER A 169 2.53 27.33 -16.02
N ALA A 170 1.93 28.50 -15.80
CA ALA A 170 0.99 29.13 -16.74
C ALA A 170 1.55 30.39 -17.45
N GLU A 171 2.90 30.60 -17.41
CA GLU A 171 3.57 31.63 -18.23
C GLU A 171 4.35 31.02 -19.39
#